data_2954e94f5c2056263bdb66aec88e4f59
#
_entry.id   2954e94f5c2056263bdb66aec88e4f59
#
_cell.length_a   1.000
_cell.length_b   1.000
_cell.length_c   1.000
_cell.angle_alpha   90.00
_cell.angle_beta   90.00
_cell.angle_gamma   90.00
#
_symmetry.space_group_name_H-M   'P 1'
#
loop_
_entity.id
_entity.type
_entity.pdbx_description
1 polymer ?
#
loop_
_entity_poly.entity_id
_entity_poly.type
_entity_poly.pdbx_seq_one_letter_code
_entity_poly.pdbx_strand_id
1 'polypeptide(L)'
;MQEFIKFTDSGGGAREQVVDTGSVVPFYLKFPGWPAAAGILLGSLVASSTASRTSGVVTVTATAHGITTGSTFVGYRFYYPGSPTLAAGLYDSILSIPDANTITFSAAGADFSSESINSGTAWTTATDLTTMTIKGNLLKDLSRVIIRIGKLGSTGGATKTVTETFGGSQLGVQTATSNSISDTSTGFRCYGTNKQLAFSYSDGGGGTIYQTLTKDITVDQSLTIRGTITAAGEFLALIGAIVEIIP
;
A
#
# COMPACT_ATOMS: atom_id res chain seq x y z
N MET A 1 -5.59 -6.10 32.34
CA MET A 1 -5.02 -7.37 31.82
C MET A 1 -4.16 -6.99 30.62
N GLN A 2 -2.87 -7.32 30.62
CA GLN A 2 -2.02 -7.04 29.48
C GLN A 2 -2.19 -8.17 28.46
N GLU A 3 -2.57 -7.81 27.23
CA GLU A 3 -2.60 -8.75 26.11
C GLU A 3 -1.46 -8.44 25.15
N PHE A 4 -0.82 -9.52 24.64
CA PHE A 4 0.23 -9.39 23.64
C PHE A 4 -0.37 -9.60 22.28
N ILE A 5 -0.19 -8.61 21.41
CA ILE A 5 -0.58 -8.75 20.00
C ILE A 5 0.65 -9.11 19.20
N LYS A 6 0.62 -10.27 18.54
CA LYS A 6 1.67 -10.74 17.64
C LYS A 6 1.35 -10.33 16.20
N PHE A 7 2.31 -9.71 15.54
CA PHE A 7 2.23 -9.35 14.13
C PHE A 7 3.30 -10.09 13.35
N THR A 8 2.97 -10.47 12.13
CA THR A 8 3.96 -10.91 11.16
C THR A 8 4.10 -9.79 10.14
N ASP A 9 5.28 -9.21 10.00
CA ASP A 9 5.54 -8.22 8.95
C ASP A 9 5.66 -8.91 7.58
N SER A 10 5.63 -8.12 6.52
CA SER A 10 5.76 -8.63 5.14
C SER A 10 7.12 -9.28 4.85
N GLY A 11 8.09 -9.17 5.75
CA GLY A 11 9.39 -9.86 5.73
C GLY A 11 9.44 -11.11 6.62
N GLY A 12 8.31 -11.53 7.20
CA GLY A 12 8.23 -12.72 8.06
C GLY A 12 8.70 -12.50 9.51
N GLY A 13 9.04 -11.26 9.88
CA GLY A 13 9.45 -10.91 11.24
C GLY A 13 8.26 -10.88 12.20
N ALA A 14 8.31 -11.69 13.29
CA ALA A 14 7.33 -11.61 14.37
C ALA A 14 7.63 -10.44 15.28
N ARG A 15 6.66 -9.55 15.51
CA ARG A 15 6.74 -8.48 16.51
C ARG A 15 5.62 -8.61 17.52
N GLU A 16 5.91 -8.32 18.76
CA GLU A 16 4.94 -8.30 19.85
C GLU A 16 4.76 -6.86 20.35
N GLN A 17 3.51 -6.49 20.56
CA GLN A 17 3.18 -5.25 21.27
C GLN A 17 2.27 -5.57 22.46
N VAL A 18 2.62 -5.01 23.61
CA VAL A 18 1.81 -5.13 24.82
C VAL A 18 0.68 -4.13 24.77
N VAL A 19 -0.54 -4.61 24.93
CA VAL A 19 -1.75 -3.78 25.02
C VAL A 19 -2.31 -3.90 26.41
N ASP A 20 -2.46 -2.77 27.10
CA ASP A 20 -3.20 -2.71 28.35
C ASP A 20 -4.69 -2.53 28.03
N THR A 21 -5.46 -3.61 28.17
CA THR A 21 -6.90 -3.64 27.89
C THR A 21 -7.75 -2.87 28.92
N GLY A 22 -7.13 -2.30 29.96
CA GLY A 22 -7.79 -1.51 30.99
C GLY A 22 -7.71 0.01 30.80
N SER A 23 -6.95 0.47 29.80
CA SER A 23 -6.76 1.91 29.55
C SER A 23 -7.43 2.31 28.24
N VAL A 24 -8.16 3.43 28.24
CA VAL A 24 -8.77 4.08 27.05
C VAL A 24 -7.69 4.78 26.19
N VAL A 25 -6.50 4.22 26.11
CA VAL A 25 -5.41 4.78 25.31
C VAL A 25 -5.58 4.33 23.85
N PRO A 26 -5.67 5.24 22.90
CA PRO A 26 -5.72 4.88 21.49
C PRO A 26 -4.52 4.01 21.13
N PHE A 27 -4.79 2.90 20.52
CA PHE A 27 -3.80 1.93 20.12
C PHE A 27 -3.32 2.27 18.71
N TYR A 28 -2.06 2.68 18.57
CA TYR A 28 -1.47 3.01 17.28
C TYR A 28 -0.70 1.82 16.72
N LEU A 29 -1.26 1.15 15.74
CA LEU A 29 -0.53 0.22 14.89
C LEU A 29 0.19 1.02 13.79
N LYS A 30 1.48 1.28 13.98
CA LYS A 30 2.34 1.55 12.81
C LYS A 30 2.56 0.21 12.10
N PHE A 31 2.41 0.18 10.78
CA PHE A 31 2.78 -1.01 10.02
C PHE A 31 4.23 -1.39 10.37
N PRO A 32 4.45 -2.59 11.00
CA PRO A 32 5.79 -3.03 11.32
C PRO A 32 6.57 -3.24 10.01
N GLY A 33 7.82 -2.78 9.95
CA GLY A 33 8.68 -2.96 8.79
C GLY A 33 8.68 -1.80 7.78
N TRP A 34 7.90 -0.73 8.01
CA TRP A 34 8.09 0.50 7.27
C TRP A 34 9.24 1.27 7.91
N PRO A 35 10.42 1.35 7.26
CA PRO A 35 11.41 2.32 7.69
C PRO A 35 10.73 3.69 7.67
N ALA A 36 11.07 4.56 8.60
CA ALA A 36 10.45 5.88 8.76
C ALA A 36 10.50 6.76 7.48
N ALA A 37 11.14 6.29 6.42
CA ALA A 37 11.34 6.93 5.14
C ALA A 37 10.93 6.08 3.92
N ALA A 38 10.42 4.84 4.08
CA ALA A 38 10.15 3.99 2.93
C ALA A 38 8.64 3.80 2.70
N GLY A 39 8.13 4.42 1.67
CA GLY A 39 6.82 4.18 1.11
C GLY A 39 6.80 3.07 0.07
N ILE A 40 5.68 2.90 -0.61
CA ILE A 40 5.51 1.98 -1.73
C ILE A 40 5.23 2.79 -2.98
N LEU A 41 6.04 2.59 -4.03
CA LEU A 41 5.85 3.20 -5.33
C LEU A 41 5.24 2.19 -6.29
N LEU A 42 4.07 2.49 -6.82
CA LEU A 42 3.44 1.81 -7.93
C LEU A 42 3.68 2.66 -9.18
N GLY A 43 4.55 2.21 -10.09
CA GLY A 43 4.80 2.86 -11.37
C GLY A 43 4.10 2.12 -12.50
N SER A 44 3.40 2.81 -13.38
CA SER A 44 2.83 2.24 -14.59
C SER A 44 3.79 2.48 -15.74
N LEU A 45 4.51 1.44 -16.13
CA LEU A 45 5.55 1.50 -17.16
C LEU A 45 4.97 1.33 -18.57
N VAL A 46 5.60 1.95 -19.57
CA VAL A 46 5.16 1.86 -20.97
C VAL A 46 5.48 0.49 -21.61
N ALA A 47 4.76 0.12 -22.65
CA ALA A 47 4.82 -1.21 -23.26
C ALA A 47 6.20 -1.63 -23.82
N SER A 48 7.06 -0.67 -24.17
CA SER A 48 8.41 -0.92 -24.68
C SER A 48 9.48 -1.05 -23.59
N SER A 49 9.07 -1.09 -22.32
CA SER A 49 10.01 -1.15 -21.21
C SER A 49 10.70 -2.51 -21.12
N THR A 50 11.97 -2.48 -20.76
CA THR A 50 12.81 -3.67 -20.57
C THR A 50 13.42 -3.68 -19.18
N ALA A 51 13.85 -4.85 -18.72
CA ALA A 51 14.62 -5.01 -17.52
C ALA A 51 15.84 -5.89 -17.76
N SER A 52 16.88 -5.64 -17.00
CA SER A 52 18.05 -6.52 -16.88
C SER A 52 18.44 -6.63 -15.42
N ARG A 53 19.13 -7.70 -15.04
CA ARG A 53 19.69 -7.82 -13.69
C ARG A 53 21.16 -8.22 -13.76
N THR A 54 21.95 -7.54 -12.93
CA THR A 54 23.36 -7.84 -12.74
C THR A 54 23.69 -7.70 -11.25
N SER A 55 24.26 -8.75 -10.66
CA SER A 55 24.72 -8.76 -9.25
C SER A 55 23.64 -8.30 -8.26
N GLY A 56 22.40 -8.76 -8.45
CA GLY A 56 21.28 -8.44 -7.54
C GLY A 56 20.65 -7.06 -7.75
N VAL A 57 21.10 -6.29 -8.73
CA VAL A 57 20.51 -5.00 -9.12
C VAL A 57 19.71 -5.16 -10.39
N VAL A 58 18.44 -4.84 -10.35
CA VAL A 58 17.58 -4.76 -11.54
C VAL A 58 17.60 -3.33 -12.05
N THR A 59 17.89 -3.21 -13.35
CA THR A 59 17.78 -1.95 -14.09
C THR A 59 16.57 -2.04 -15.02
N VAL A 60 15.59 -1.20 -14.79
CA VAL A 60 14.42 -1.02 -15.66
C VAL A 60 14.69 0.15 -16.58
N THR A 61 14.57 -0.09 -17.89
CA THR A 61 14.60 0.95 -18.92
C THR A 61 13.19 1.14 -19.46
N ALA A 62 12.61 2.29 -19.20
CA ALA A 62 11.21 2.63 -19.52
C ALA A 62 11.13 4.07 -20.00
N THR A 63 11.01 4.29 -21.30
CA THR A 63 10.95 5.66 -21.86
C THR A 63 9.85 6.49 -21.24
N ALA A 64 10.22 7.64 -20.67
CA ALA A 64 9.31 8.58 -20.03
C ALA A 64 8.38 7.90 -18.99
N HIS A 65 8.97 7.18 -18.02
CA HIS A 65 8.20 6.43 -17.01
C HIS A 65 7.36 7.30 -16.07
N GLY A 66 7.46 8.62 -16.15
CA GLY A 66 6.62 9.58 -15.38
C GLY A 66 6.94 9.68 -13.88
N ILE A 67 7.86 8.88 -13.37
CA ILE A 67 8.25 8.88 -11.95
C ILE A 67 9.27 10.01 -11.73
N THR A 68 9.11 10.74 -10.62
CA THR A 68 10.03 11.84 -10.26
C THR A 68 11.47 11.34 -10.13
N THR A 69 12.39 11.96 -10.86
CA THR A 69 13.82 11.64 -10.86
C THR A 69 14.52 12.12 -9.59
N GLY A 70 15.70 11.60 -9.33
CA GLY A 70 16.52 11.96 -8.18
C GLY A 70 16.23 11.12 -6.94
N SER A 71 16.36 11.70 -5.76
CA SER A 71 16.34 10.98 -4.48
C SER A 71 14.96 10.83 -3.84
N THR A 72 13.90 11.42 -4.41
CA THR A 72 12.57 11.48 -3.78
C THR A 72 12.03 10.10 -3.39
N PHE A 73 12.19 9.10 -4.24
CA PHE A 73 11.70 7.74 -4.02
C PHE A 73 12.80 6.71 -3.75
N VAL A 74 14.04 7.15 -3.55
CA VAL A 74 15.12 6.25 -3.11
C VAL A 74 14.78 5.65 -1.76
N GLY A 75 14.95 4.34 -1.61
CA GLY A 75 14.56 3.59 -0.42
C GLY A 75 13.09 3.14 -0.39
N TYR A 76 12.23 3.60 -1.30
CA TYR A 76 10.86 3.11 -1.42
C TYR A 76 10.86 1.68 -1.97
N ARG A 77 9.89 0.87 -1.54
CA ARG A 77 9.59 -0.39 -2.21
C ARG A 77 8.94 -0.11 -3.56
N PHE A 78 9.29 -0.89 -4.55
CA PHE A 78 8.81 -0.73 -5.92
C PHE A 78 7.94 -1.91 -6.33
N TYR A 79 6.74 -1.63 -6.81
CA TYR A 79 5.92 -2.68 -7.41
C TYR A 79 6.32 -2.89 -8.87
N TYR A 80 7.04 -3.98 -9.12
CA TYR A 80 7.51 -4.38 -10.43
C TYR A 80 6.46 -5.24 -11.15
N PRO A 81 6.14 -4.96 -12.43
CA PRO A 81 5.09 -5.68 -13.15
C PRO A 81 5.49 -7.08 -13.62
N GLY A 82 6.73 -7.46 -13.46
CA GLY A 82 7.25 -8.76 -13.86
C GLY A 82 7.90 -8.77 -15.26
N SER A 83 8.77 -9.75 -15.46
CA SER A 83 9.37 -10.15 -16.73
C SER A 83 9.46 -11.69 -16.78
N PRO A 84 9.91 -12.31 -17.88
CA PRO A 84 10.06 -13.77 -17.96
C PRO A 84 10.86 -14.38 -16.79
N THR A 85 11.95 -13.74 -16.37
CA THR A 85 12.83 -14.26 -15.31
C THR A 85 12.52 -13.71 -13.93
N LEU A 86 11.95 -12.51 -13.83
CA LEU A 86 11.65 -11.86 -12.54
C LEU A 86 10.15 -11.68 -12.36
N ALA A 87 9.58 -12.33 -11.35
CA ALA A 87 8.15 -12.31 -11.09
C ALA A 87 7.61 -10.89 -10.80
N ALA A 88 6.33 -10.67 -11.08
CA ALA A 88 5.63 -9.48 -10.62
C ALA A 88 5.54 -9.48 -9.10
N GLY A 89 5.69 -8.31 -8.48
CA GLY A 89 5.60 -8.18 -7.03
C GLY A 89 6.24 -6.92 -6.48
N LEU A 90 6.22 -6.84 -5.16
CA LEU A 90 6.79 -5.74 -4.40
C LEU A 90 8.24 -6.05 -4.06
N TYR A 91 9.16 -5.23 -4.55
CA TYR A 91 10.61 -5.37 -4.32
C TYR A 91 11.11 -4.30 -3.36
N ASP A 92 12.08 -4.66 -2.55
CA ASP A 92 12.68 -3.76 -1.60
C ASP A 92 13.59 -2.74 -2.31
N SER A 93 13.59 -1.53 -1.77
CA SER A 93 14.56 -0.46 -2.03
C SER A 93 14.81 -0.10 -3.49
N ILE A 94 14.11 0.90 -3.98
CA ILE A 94 14.59 1.67 -5.13
C ILE A 94 15.97 2.21 -4.77
N LEU A 95 16.96 1.89 -5.60
CA LEU A 95 18.35 2.30 -5.42
C LEU A 95 18.61 3.66 -6.08
N SER A 96 18.06 3.88 -7.27
CA SER A 96 18.16 5.17 -7.96
C SER A 96 17.08 5.35 -9.03
N ILE A 97 16.78 6.61 -9.35
CA ILE A 97 16.00 7.06 -10.51
C ILE A 97 16.82 8.18 -11.16
N PRO A 98 17.87 7.85 -11.92
CA PRO A 98 18.84 8.84 -12.39
C PRO A 98 18.25 9.77 -13.46
N ASP A 99 17.32 9.30 -14.25
CA ASP A 99 16.70 10.04 -15.34
C ASP A 99 15.25 9.57 -15.58
N ALA A 100 14.58 10.18 -16.56
CA ALA A 100 13.18 9.89 -16.90
C ALA A 100 12.95 8.53 -17.54
N ASN A 101 14.01 7.76 -17.78
CA ASN A 101 13.95 6.49 -18.51
C ASN A 101 14.48 5.30 -17.70
N THR A 102 15.10 5.53 -16.54
CA THR A 102 15.81 4.50 -15.79
C THR A 102 15.41 4.45 -14.33
N ILE A 103 15.11 3.23 -13.86
CA ILE A 103 14.86 2.93 -12.45
C ILE A 103 15.73 1.75 -12.06
N THR A 104 16.38 1.80 -10.90
CA THR A 104 17.10 0.66 -10.36
C THR A 104 16.55 0.25 -9.00
N PHE A 105 16.46 -1.05 -8.76
CA PHE A 105 16.04 -1.60 -7.47
C PHE A 105 16.75 -2.91 -7.17
N SER A 106 16.70 -3.35 -5.90
CA SER A 106 17.32 -4.60 -5.47
C SER A 106 16.39 -5.78 -5.66
N ALA A 107 16.88 -6.88 -6.22
CA ALA A 107 16.17 -8.15 -6.29
C ALA A 107 17.14 -9.33 -6.33
N ALA A 108 16.89 -10.33 -5.49
CA ALA A 108 17.66 -11.58 -5.49
C ALA A 108 17.34 -12.46 -6.69
N GLY A 109 18.28 -13.37 -7.07
CA GLY A 109 18.10 -14.41 -8.09
C GLY A 109 19.24 -14.43 -9.13
N ALA A 110 19.05 -15.13 -10.24
CA ALA A 110 20.04 -15.24 -11.33
C ALA A 110 20.08 -13.99 -12.20
N ASP A 111 21.27 -13.58 -12.67
CA ASP A 111 21.40 -12.47 -13.61
C ASP A 111 20.73 -12.79 -14.93
N PHE A 112 20.18 -11.77 -15.58
CA PHE A 112 19.58 -11.88 -16.91
C PHE A 112 19.88 -10.62 -17.74
N SER A 113 19.99 -10.82 -19.05
CA SER A 113 20.10 -9.74 -20.01
C SER A 113 18.74 -9.08 -20.26
N SER A 114 18.68 -8.11 -21.15
CA SER A 114 17.46 -7.37 -21.44
C SER A 114 16.26 -8.27 -21.76
N GLU A 115 15.22 -8.16 -20.94
CA GLU A 115 13.92 -8.83 -21.09
C GLU A 115 12.81 -7.79 -21.20
N SER A 116 11.79 -8.08 -22.01
CA SER A 116 10.56 -7.26 -22.01
C SER A 116 9.84 -7.43 -20.68
N ILE A 117 9.43 -6.33 -20.06
CA ILE A 117 8.60 -6.37 -18.87
C ILE A 117 7.12 -6.48 -19.25
N ASN A 118 6.31 -7.04 -18.34
CA ASN A 118 4.85 -7.12 -18.48
C ASN A 118 4.24 -5.73 -18.30
N SER A 119 4.56 -4.84 -19.22
CA SER A 119 4.18 -3.44 -19.20
C SER A 119 3.08 -3.14 -20.19
N GLY A 120 2.48 -1.96 -20.13
CA GLY A 120 1.46 -1.49 -21.08
C GLY A 120 0.03 -1.76 -20.64
N THR A 121 -0.18 -2.53 -19.59
CA THR A 121 -1.44 -2.51 -18.88
C THR A 121 -1.33 -1.49 -17.75
N ALA A 122 -2.10 -0.41 -17.87
CA ALA A 122 -2.41 0.37 -16.69
C ALA A 122 -2.83 -0.61 -15.57
N TRP A 123 -2.45 -0.35 -14.32
CA TRP A 123 -2.90 -1.11 -13.16
C TRP A 123 -4.41 -0.89 -12.95
N THR A 124 -5.21 -1.28 -13.96
CA THR A 124 -6.67 -1.13 -13.94
C THR A 124 -7.33 -2.07 -12.94
N THR A 125 -6.64 -3.18 -12.63
CA THR A 125 -7.01 -4.05 -11.52
C THR A 125 -6.30 -3.57 -10.26
N ALA A 126 -7.04 -3.41 -9.17
CA ALA A 126 -6.48 -2.99 -7.91
C ALA A 126 -5.42 -3.98 -7.42
N THR A 127 -4.21 -3.47 -7.19
CA THR A 127 -3.05 -4.24 -6.74
C THR A 127 -2.86 -4.09 -5.25
N ASP A 128 -2.69 -5.19 -4.52
CA ASP A 128 -2.44 -5.18 -3.09
C ASP A 128 -1.06 -4.57 -2.81
N LEU A 129 -1.04 -3.38 -2.22
CA LEU A 129 0.18 -2.68 -1.83
C LEU A 129 0.68 -3.16 -0.47
N THR A 130 -0.25 -3.34 0.47
CA THR A 130 0.05 -3.88 1.78
C THR A 130 -1.18 -4.52 2.40
N THR A 131 -0.96 -5.56 3.20
CA THR A 131 -2.01 -6.27 3.93
C THR A 131 -1.55 -6.51 5.37
N MET A 132 -2.45 -6.30 6.32
CA MET A 132 -2.27 -6.71 7.70
C MET A 132 -3.43 -7.60 8.15
N THR A 133 -3.18 -8.46 9.13
CA THR A 133 -4.21 -9.27 9.76
C THR A 133 -4.64 -8.63 11.07
N ILE A 134 -5.92 -8.30 11.19
CA ILE A 134 -6.56 -7.98 12.46
C ILE A 134 -7.01 -9.30 13.08
N LYS A 135 -6.43 -9.65 14.21
CA LYS A 135 -6.70 -10.93 14.88
C LYS A 135 -8.14 -11.02 15.36
N GLY A 136 -8.70 -12.23 15.26
CA GLY A 136 -10.03 -12.53 15.77
C GLY A 136 -10.17 -12.17 17.26
N ASN A 137 -11.31 -11.62 17.62
CA ASN A 137 -11.62 -11.11 18.95
C ASN A 137 -10.80 -9.88 19.43
N LEU A 138 -9.93 -9.31 18.60
CA LEU A 138 -9.26 -8.03 18.92
C LEU A 138 -10.28 -6.88 18.92
N LEU A 139 -11.16 -6.85 17.93
CA LEU A 139 -12.27 -5.92 17.87
C LEU A 139 -13.43 -6.42 18.74
N LYS A 140 -14.11 -5.50 19.39
CA LYS A 140 -15.29 -5.75 20.23
C LYS A 140 -16.46 -4.93 19.71
N ASP A 141 -17.62 -5.09 20.36
CA ASP A 141 -18.72 -4.16 20.13
C ASP A 141 -18.29 -2.73 20.46
N LEU A 142 -18.66 -1.79 19.59
CA LEU A 142 -18.29 -0.37 19.60
C LEU A 142 -16.82 -0.05 19.28
N SER A 143 -15.96 -1.03 19.13
CA SER A 143 -14.58 -0.78 18.66
C SER A 143 -14.58 0.01 17.35
N ARG A 144 -13.64 0.93 17.24
CA ARG A 144 -13.45 1.78 16.06
C ARG A 144 -12.07 1.53 15.46
N VAL A 145 -12.02 1.35 14.15
CA VAL A 145 -10.77 1.29 13.38
C VAL A 145 -10.69 2.54 12.51
N ILE A 146 -9.56 3.24 12.57
CA ILE A 146 -9.27 4.41 11.74
C ILE A 146 -8.01 4.10 10.96
N ILE A 147 -8.07 4.30 9.65
CA ILE A 147 -6.95 4.12 8.73
C ILE A 147 -6.62 5.49 8.16
N ARG A 148 -5.40 5.96 8.38
CA ARG A 148 -4.89 7.21 7.80
C ARG A 148 -3.83 6.87 6.78
N ILE A 149 -3.95 7.42 5.58
CA ILE A 149 -3.07 7.13 4.45
C ILE A 149 -2.54 8.43 3.89
N GLY A 150 -1.20 8.54 3.85
CA GLY A 150 -0.50 9.55 3.08
C GLY A 150 -0.19 9.00 1.68
N LYS A 151 -0.64 9.71 0.64
CA LYS A 151 -0.45 9.31 -0.75
C LYS A 151 -0.03 10.48 -1.63
N LEU A 152 0.69 10.15 -2.70
CA LEU A 152 1.15 11.09 -3.73
C LEU A 152 0.95 10.46 -5.11
N GLY A 153 0.39 11.19 -6.05
CA GLY A 153 0.27 10.76 -7.44
C GLY A 153 1.03 11.68 -8.40
N SER A 154 1.33 11.19 -9.61
CA SER A 154 1.85 12.02 -10.70
C SER A 154 0.84 13.07 -11.18
N THR A 155 1.31 14.09 -11.86
CA THR A 155 0.49 15.19 -12.39
C THR A 155 -0.39 14.82 -13.58
N GLY A 156 -0.21 13.66 -14.18
CA GLY A 156 -0.98 13.22 -15.32
C GLY A 156 -2.48 13.10 -15.05
N GLY A 157 -3.27 13.18 -16.13
CA GLY A 157 -4.75 13.19 -16.05
C GLY A 157 -5.39 11.83 -15.76
N ALA A 158 -4.60 10.75 -15.64
CA ALA A 158 -5.14 9.44 -15.34
C ALA A 158 -5.62 9.32 -13.90
N THR A 159 -6.66 8.52 -13.69
CA THR A 159 -7.15 8.23 -12.35
C THR A 159 -6.18 7.33 -11.60
N LYS A 160 -5.76 7.79 -10.44
CA LYS A 160 -4.96 7.04 -9.47
C LYS A 160 -5.78 6.90 -8.19
N THR A 161 -6.04 5.68 -7.76
CA THR A 161 -6.85 5.45 -6.57
C THR A 161 -6.12 4.59 -5.55
N VAL A 162 -6.39 4.86 -4.29
CA VAL A 162 -6.09 3.98 -3.17
C VAL A 162 -7.42 3.47 -2.63
N THR A 163 -7.52 2.17 -2.45
CA THR A 163 -8.73 1.50 -1.94
C THR A 163 -8.36 0.73 -0.68
N GLU A 164 -9.11 0.94 0.38
CA GLU A 164 -8.99 0.18 1.61
C GLU A 164 -10.08 -0.89 1.66
N THR A 165 -9.71 -2.11 2.07
CA THR A 165 -10.65 -3.22 2.23
C THR A 165 -10.50 -3.86 3.60
N PHE A 166 -11.60 -4.32 4.19
CA PHE A 166 -11.64 -5.13 5.40
C PHE A 166 -12.38 -6.43 5.14
N GLY A 167 -11.72 -7.56 5.41
CA GLY A 167 -12.24 -8.89 5.09
C GLY A 167 -12.66 -9.03 3.62
N GLY A 168 -11.93 -8.38 2.69
CA GLY A 168 -12.21 -8.34 1.27
C GLY A 168 -13.33 -7.37 0.85
N SER A 169 -14.04 -6.74 1.78
CA SER A 169 -15.04 -5.70 1.45
C SER A 169 -14.41 -4.32 1.46
N GLN A 170 -14.77 -3.50 0.47
CA GLN A 170 -14.26 -2.15 0.34
C GLN A 170 -14.74 -1.27 1.50
N LEU A 171 -13.84 -0.51 2.12
CA LEU A 171 -14.13 0.52 3.11
C LEU A 171 -14.28 1.88 2.44
N GLY A 172 -13.36 2.22 1.55
CA GLY A 172 -13.33 3.47 0.83
C GLY A 172 -12.51 3.38 -0.44
N VAL A 173 -12.70 4.35 -1.33
CA VAL A 173 -11.86 4.61 -2.50
C VAL A 173 -11.47 6.06 -2.48
N GLN A 174 -10.20 6.32 -2.64
CA GLN A 174 -9.65 7.66 -2.57
C GLN A 174 -8.82 7.94 -3.81
N THR A 175 -9.08 9.05 -4.46
CA THR A 175 -8.31 9.48 -5.62
C THR A 175 -7.06 10.24 -5.17
N ALA A 176 -5.92 9.86 -5.70
CA ALA A 176 -4.69 10.64 -5.59
C ALA A 176 -4.63 11.61 -6.77
N THR A 177 -4.75 12.89 -6.49
CA THR A 177 -4.57 13.96 -7.48
C THR A 177 -3.16 14.54 -7.41
N SER A 178 -2.71 15.07 -8.53
CA SER A 178 -1.42 15.67 -8.86
C SER A 178 -0.54 16.20 -7.71
N ASN A 179 0.70 15.77 -7.68
CA ASN A 179 1.90 16.33 -6.98
C ASN A 179 1.71 16.91 -5.56
N SER A 180 0.61 16.67 -4.91
CA SER A 180 0.40 17.02 -3.50
C SER A 180 0.25 15.76 -2.66
N ILE A 181 0.95 15.71 -1.54
CA ILE A 181 0.68 14.71 -0.52
C ILE A 181 -0.72 15.00 0.01
N SER A 182 -1.61 14.04 -0.09
CA SER A 182 -2.94 14.11 0.50
C SER A 182 -3.07 13.05 1.57
N ASP A 183 -3.47 13.49 2.76
CA ASP A 183 -3.82 12.61 3.87
C ASP A 183 -5.32 12.36 3.86
N THR A 184 -5.69 11.12 4.03
CA THR A 184 -7.09 10.72 4.07
C THR A 184 -7.31 9.74 5.21
N SER A 185 -8.51 9.78 5.77
CA SER A 185 -8.94 8.87 6.82
C SER A 185 -10.15 8.07 6.36
N THR A 186 -10.03 6.74 6.45
CA THR A 186 -11.18 5.83 6.36
C THR A 186 -11.26 5.01 7.63
N GLY A 187 -12.34 4.30 7.81
CA GLY A 187 -12.45 3.39 8.94
C GLY A 187 -13.84 2.81 9.08
N PHE A 188 -14.03 2.14 10.20
CA PHE A 188 -15.34 1.59 10.56
C PHE A 188 -15.52 1.51 12.07
N ARG A 189 -16.76 1.39 12.50
CA ARG A 189 -17.15 1.07 13.88
C ARG A 189 -17.89 -0.26 13.91
N CYS A 190 -17.56 -1.10 14.86
CA CYS A 190 -18.25 -2.37 15.11
C CYS A 190 -19.57 -2.15 15.86
N TYR A 191 -20.58 -2.93 15.51
CA TYR A 191 -21.85 -3.05 16.19
C TYR A 191 -22.17 -4.54 16.32
N GLY A 192 -21.79 -5.12 17.46
CA GLY A 192 -21.77 -6.56 17.62
C GLY A 192 -20.63 -7.24 16.88
N THR A 193 -20.70 -8.57 16.75
CA THR A 193 -19.60 -9.39 16.19
C THR A 193 -19.58 -9.47 14.68
N ASN A 194 -20.65 -9.10 13.99
CA ASN A 194 -20.80 -9.30 12.55
C ASN A 194 -21.39 -8.12 11.80
N LYS A 195 -21.38 -6.93 12.40
CA LYS A 195 -21.86 -5.71 11.75
C LYS A 195 -20.88 -4.57 11.96
N GLN A 196 -20.41 -3.96 10.88
CA GLN A 196 -19.57 -2.77 10.93
C GLN A 196 -20.18 -1.68 10.05
N LEU A 197 -20.11 -0.44 10.53
CA LEU A 197 -20.45 0.74 9.75
C LEU A 197 -19.16 1.43 9.30
N ALA A 198 -18.87 1.37 8.00
CA ALA A 198 -17.74 2.04 7.40
C ALA A 198 -18.00 3.53 7.20
N PHE A 199 -16.96 4.33 7.36
CA PHE A 199 -16.95 5.76 7.09
C PHE A 199 -15.67 6.14 6.32
N SER A 200 -15.77 7.16 5.49
CA SER A 200 -14.62 7.76 4.82
C SER A 200 -14.62 9.26 5.10
N TYR A 201 -13.46 9.77 5.44
CA TYR A 201 -13.23 11.19 5.63
C TYR A 201 -12.04 11.62 4.77
N SER A 202 -12.21 12.58 3.87
CA SER A 202 -11.11 13.14 3.10
C SER A 202 -11.02 14.64 3.36
N ASP A 203 -9.84 15.13 3.67
CA ASP A 203 -9.56 16.56 3.88
C ASP A 203 -9.69 17.41 2.61
N GLY A 204 -10.17 16.84 1.50
CA GLY A 204 -10.28 17.47 0.21
C GLY A 204 -11.68 17.51 -0.41
N GLY A 205 -12.75 17.32 0.36
CA GLY A 205 -14.14 17.53 -0.13
C GLY A 205 -14.78 16.33 -0.83
N GLY A 206 -14.26 15.13 -0.69
CA GLY A 206 -14.91 13.89 -1.12
C GLY A 206 -15.98 13.42 -0.13
N GLY A 207 -17.15 13.02 -0.64
CA GLY A 207 -18.32 12.67 0.15
C GLY A 207 -18.07 11.51 1.12
N THR A 208 -18.75 11.57 2.26
CA THR A 208 -18.78 10.49 3.25
C THR A 208 -19.54 9.29 2.68
N ILE A 209 -18.85 8.18 2.47
CA ILE A 209 -19.50 6.93 2.07
C ILE A 209 -19.79 6.15 3.34
N TYR A 210 -21.06 5.98 3.67
CA TYR A 210 -21.49 5.07 4.72
C TYR A 210 -21.86 3.73 4.09
N GLN A 211 -21.12 2.69 4.46
CA GLN A 211 -21.38 1.34 4.02
C GLN A 211 -21.49 0.41 5.24
N THR A 212 -22.47 -0.46 5.23
CA THR A 212 -22.57 -1.54 6.22
C THR A 212 -21.78 -2.74 5.72
N LEU A 213 -20.88 -3.25 6.56
CA LEU A 213 -20.17 -4.49 6.35
C LEU A 213 -20.71 -5.56 7.30
N THR A 214 -20.61 -6.82 6.85
CA THR A 214 -21.04 -8.00 7.61
C THR A 214 -19.85 -8.95 7.74
N LYS A 215 -18.83 -8.53 8.52
CA LYS A 215 -17.63 -9.35 8.75
C LYS A 215 -17.63 -9.88 10.17
N ASP A 216 -17.34 -11.17 10.30
CA ASP A 216 -17.18 -11.81 11.60
C ASP A 216 -15.84 -11.38 12.20
N ILE A 217 -15.89 -10.56 13.26
CA ILE A 217 -14.70 -10.08 13.96
C ILE A 217 -14.20 -11.06 15.03
N THR A 218 -14.84 -12.20 15.20
CA THR A 218 -14.35 -13.28 16.09
C THR A 218 -13.25 -14.10 15.46
N VAL A 219 -13.08 -14.01 14.14
CA VAL A 219 -12.01 -14.65 13.36
C VAL A 219 -11.07 -13.61 12.76
N ASP A 220 -9.89 -14.06 12.33
CA ASP A 220 -8.88 -13.20 11.68
C ASP A 220 -9.47 -12.54 10.44
N GLN A 221 -9.28 -11.24 10.31
CA GLN A 221 -9.72 -10.45 9.16
C GLN A 221 -8.53 -9.72 8.51
N SER A 222 -8.49 -9.70 7.18
CA SER A 222 -7.49 -8.93 6.45
C SER A 222 -7.91 -7.46 6.34
N LEU A 223 -6.97 -6.55 6.60
CA LEU A 223 -7.06 -5.15 6.21
C LEU A 223 -6.04 -4.92 5.09
N THR A 224 -6.51 -4.56 3.88
CA THR A 224 -5.64 -4.43 2.71
C THR A 224 -5.76 -3.04 2.12
N ILE A 225 -4.63 -2.44 1.76
CA ILE A 225 -4.54 -1.20 1.00
C ILE A 225 -4.12 -1.56 -0.43
N ARG A 226 -4.91 -1.12 -1.39
CA ARG A 226 -4.75 -1.40 -2.82
C ARG A 226 -4.48 -0.13 -3.59
N GLY A 227 -3.74 -0.25 -4.70
CA GLY A 227 -3.49 0.83 -5.64
C GLY A 227 -4.00 0.52 -7.04
N THR A 228 -4.48 1.55 -7.74
CA THR A 228 -4.87 1.47 -9.15
C THR A 228 -4.35 2.67 -9.90
N ILE A 229 -3.84 2.47 -11.12
CA ILE A 229 -3.44 3.53 -12.06
C ILE A 229 -4.03 3.21 -13.43
N THR A 230 -4.74 4.16 -14.03
CA THR A 230 -5.47 3.92 -15.29
C THR A 230 -4.69 4.23 -16.57
N ALA A 231 -3.48 4.77 -16.47
CA ALA A 231 -2.63 5.02 -17.65
C ALA A 231 -1.15 4.72 -17.38
N ALA A 232 -0.43 4.40 -18.45
CA ALA A 232 1.03 4.25 -18.42
C ALA A 232 1.74 5.61 -18.31
N GLY A 233 2.99 5.60 -17.85
CA GLY A 233 3.80 6.81 -17.67
C GLY A 233 3.40 7.64 -16.44
N GLU A 234 2.66 7.05 -15.50
CA GLU A 234 2.24 7.69 -14.25
C GLU A 234 2.63 6.86 -13.03
N PHE A 235 2.56 7.46 -11.85
CA PHE A 235 2.84 6.76 -10.59
C PHE A 235 1.83 7.08 -9.49
N LEU A 236 1.74 6.16 -8.54
CA LEU A 236 1.07 6.31 -7.25
C LEU A 236 2.05 5.88 -6.15
N ALA A 237 2.35 6.78 -5.24
CA ALA A 237 3.17 6.48 -4.07
C ALA A 237 2.32 6.46 -2.80
N LEU A 238 2.43 5.39 -2.04
CA LEU A 238 1.92 5.28 -0.69
C LEU A 238 3.04 5.74 0.26
N ILE A 239 2.91 6.94 0.80
CA ILE A 239 3.95 7.56 1.63
C ILE A 239 3.96 6.94 3.01
N GLY A 240 2.78 6.65 3.56
CA GLY A 240 2.62 6.03 4.86
C GLY A 240 1.18 5.60 5.10
N ALA A 241 1.00 4.68 6.04
CA ALA A 241 -0.31 4.33 6.56
C ALA A 241 -0.24 4.10 8.08
N ILE A 242 -1.25 4.57 8.78
CA ILE A 242 -1.43 4.36 10.22
C ILE A 242 -2.79 3.71 10.41
N VAL A 243 -2.83 2.62 11.15
CA VAL A 243 -4.08 2.01 11.60
C VAL A 243 -4.19 2.21 13.11
N GLU A 244 -5.26 2.85 13.51
CA GLU A 244 -5.59 3.12 14.91
C GLU A 244 -6.81 2.26 15.28
N ILE A 245 -6.68 1.46 16.33
CA ILE A 245 -7.77 0.66 16.88
C ILE A 245 -8.12 1.24 18.24
N ILE A 246 -9.37 1.64 18.40
CA ILE A 246 -9.95 2.17 19.62
C ILE A 246 -10.95 1.11 20.11
N PRO A 247 -10.69 0.45 21.25
CA PRO A 247 -11.54 -0.59 21.81
C PRO A 247 -12.96 -0.14 22.10
#